data_ed8d3c5201b4e1dad2f2f510e6952e12
#
_entry.id   ed8d3c5201b4e1dad2f2f510e6952e12
#
_cell.length_a   1.000
_cell.length_b   1.000
_cell.length_c   1.000
_cell.angle_alpha   90.00
_cell.angle_beta   90.00
_cell.angle_gamma   90.00
#
_symmetry.space_group_name_H-M   'P 1'
#
loop_
_entity.id
_entity.type
_entity.pdbx_description
1 polymer ?
#
loop_
_entity_poly.entity_id
_entity_poly.type
_entity_poly.pdbx_seq_one_letter_code
_entity_poly.pdbx_strand_id
1 'polypeptide(L)'
;MAPKRGQGARGSASLPEIFAVWLLLSADAVAIFVTYWRIPPRETYHVSLSGFDGATSRIVVFLCFPTALAAIAILGLIVERLRGRWVLPVSLAALVLCASVAWPGIVDEADLDVKWSNAFPAAGVLLVLVLSFRARAPGPVPAPSRAGDRARLAVGGLAVLAAAPYIAAELGFFLDGVPALGSIFITGKANAVHHGHHHGMDGLLLTLTALILSRALGAVRSSWLRALLGAYLALMLVYGLTNMVNDLWGEQIVKRGWTGWEVPSVLHPTASLAWAAMLVAAAAFYAAFFSARRGA
;
A
#
# COMPACT_ATOMS: atom_id res chain seq x y z
N MET A 1 -0.14 -26.83 49.31
CA MET A 1 0.87 -26.52 48.28
C MET A 1 0.12 -26.40 46.96
N ALA A 2 -0.19 -25.15 46.55
CA ALA A 2 -0.93 -24.90 45.30
C ALA A 2 0.06 -24.92 44.09
N PRO A 3 -0.28 -25.55 42.98
CA PRO A 3 0.60 -25.56 41.82
C PRO A 3 0.73 -24.15 41.23
N LYS A 4 1.97 -23.66 41.11
CA LYS A 4 2.30 -22.44 40.34
C LYS A 4 1.76 -22.61 38.92
N ARG A 5 0.71 -21.85 38.57
CA ARG A 5 0.28 -21.70 37.19
C ARG A 5 1.50 -21.24 36.38
N GLY A 6 1.95 -22.10 35.47
CA GLY A 6 3.04 -21.83 34.60
C GLY A 6 2.79 -20.52 33.86
N GLN A 7 3.68 -19.57 34.01
CA GLN A 7 3.81 -18.46 33.08
C GLN A 7 4.15 -19.06 31.72
N GLY A 8 3.11 -19.34 30.93
CA GLY A 8 3.27 -19.78 29.56
C GLY A 8 4.22 -18.84 28.87
N ALA A 9 5.35 -19.35 28.43
CA ALA A 9 6.32 -18.67 27.60
C ALA A 9 5.55 -17.98 26.48
N ARG A 10 5.42 -16.65 26.55
CA ARG A 10 4.90 -15.81 25.45
C ARG A 10 5.94 -15.91 24.36
N GLY A 11 5.85 -16.96 23.54
CA GLY A 11 6.68 -17.16 22.39
C GLY A 11 6.61 -15.90 21.51
N SER A 12 7.77 -15.41 21.12
CA SER A 12 7.88 -14.34 20.14
C SER A 12 7.48 -14.91 18.78
N ALA A 13 6.17 -14.91 18.49
CA ALA A 13 5.66 -15.36 17.20
C ALA A 13 6.22 -14.51 16.05
N SER A 14 6.55 -15.13 14.93
CA SER A 14 6.75 -14.43 13.66
C SER A 14 5.50 -13.64 13.32
N LEU A 15 5.65 -12.50 12.62
CA LEU A 15 4.51 -11.74 12.10
C LEU A 15 4.33 -12.11 10.61
N PRO A 16 3.55 -13.16 10.29
CA PRO A 16 3.34 -13.58 8.91
C PRO A 16 2.69 -12.48 8.07
N GLU A 17 1.95 -11.57 8.71
CA GLU A 17 1.33 -10.42 8.08
C GLU A 17 2.37 -9.50 7.42
N ILE A 18 3.53 -9.31 8.03
CA ILE A 18 4.61 -8.51 7.45
C ILE A 18 5.15 -9.15 6.17
N PHE A 19 5.39 -10.46 6.22
CA PHE A 19 5.89 -11.17 5.04
C PHE A 19 4.84 -11.31 3.95
N ALA A 20 3.54 -11.36 4.32
CA ALA A 20 2.45 -11.32 3.36
C ALA A 20 2.42 -9.97 2.60
N VAL A 21 2.67 -8.86 3.28
CA VAL A 21 2.77 -7.54 2.62
C VAL A 21 4.01 -7.47 1.72
N TRP A 22 5.18 -7.93 2.20
CA TRP A 22 6.36 -7.98 1.34
C TRP A 22 6.16 -8.87 0.11
N LEU A 23 5.46 -9.99 0.25
CA LEU A 23 5.11 -10.86 -0.87
C LEU A 23 4.16 -10.17 -1.86
N LEU A 24 3.14 -9.47 -1.37
CA LEU A 24 2.20 -8.71 -2.19
C LEU A 24 2.96 -7.66 -3.04
N LEU A 25 3.79 -6.82 -2.40
CA LEU A 25 4.57 -5.78 -3.09
C LEU A 25 5.60 -6.38 -4.06
N SER A 26 6.20 -7.54 -3.72
CA SER A 26 7.13 -8.22 -4.60
C SER A 26 6.42 -8.84 -5.81
N ALA A 27 5.21 -9.38 -5.63
CA ALA A 27 4.41 -9.92 -6.73
C ALA A 27 4.04 -8.82 -7.73
N ASP A 28 3.67 -7.66 -7.22
CA ASP A 28 3.38 -6.50 -8.05
C ASP A 28 4.63 -5.99 -8.77
N ALA A 29 5.78 -5.89 -8.09
CA ALA A 29 7.05 -5.57 -8.72
C ALA A 29 7.41 -6.51 -9.89
N VAL A 30 7.13 -7.81 -9.74
CA VAL A 30 7.34 -8.79 -10.80
C VAL A 30 6.37 -8.56 -11.96
N ALA A 31 5.11 -8.25 -11.68
CA ALA A 31 4.12 -7.93 -12.71
C ALA A 31 4.54 -6.70 -13.51
N ILE A 32 4.91 -5.62 -12.85
CA ILE A 32 5.44 -4.38 -13.46
C ILE A 32 6.67 -4.71 -14.33
N PHE A 33 7.64 -5.43 -13.78
CA PHE A 33 8.87 -5.78 -14.48
C PHE A 33 8.58 -6.53 -15.78
N VAL A 34 7.80 -7.62 -15.71
CA VAL A 34 7.48 -8.47 -16.87
C VAL A 34 6.68 -7.70 -17.92
N THR A 35 5.77 -6.84 -17.49
CA THR A 35 4.94 -6.03 -18.37
C THR A 35 5.78 -4.98 -19.09
N TYR A 36 6.48 -4.13 -18.34
CA TYR A 36 7.23 -3.00 -18.92
C TYR A 36 8.54 -3.39 -19.58
N TRP A 37 9.05 -4.60 -19.41
CA TRP A 37 10.11 -5.14 -20.27
C TRP A 37 9.67 -5.28 -21.72
N ARG A 38 8.40 -5.60 -21.96
CA ARG A 38 7.85 -5.95 -23.27
C ARG A 38 7.16 -4.80 -23.98
N ILE A 39 6.64 -3.83 -23.23
CA ILE A 39 5.86 -2.73 -23.78
C ILE A 39 6.79 -1.58 -24.18
N PRO A 40 6.73 -1.11 -25.43
CA PRO A 40 7.53 0.03 -25.86
C PRO A 40 7.01 1.34 -25.22
N PRO A 41 7.89 2.33 -24.97
CA PRO A 41 7.51 3.60 -24.31
C PRO A 41 6.34 4.34 -25.00
N ARG A 42 6.21 4.27 -26.31
CA ARG A 42 5.11 4.90 -27.07
C ARG A 42 3.72 4.40 -26.70
N GLU A 43 3.63 3.22 -26.09
CA GLU A 43 2.38 2.60 -25.64
C GLU A 43 2.13 2.82 -24.15
N THR A 44 3.00 3.57 -23.48
CA THR A 44 2.94 3.85 -22.06
C THR A 44 2.81 5.35 -21.79
N TYR A 45 2.19 5.70 -20.69
CA TYR A 45 1.92 7.08 -20.31
C TYR A 45 3.11 7.66 -19.52
N HIS A 46 3.62 8.83 -19.94
CA HIS A 46 4.70 9.56 -19.27
C HIS A 46 5.98 8.77 -18.96
N VAL A 47 6.39 7.89 -19.87
CA VAL A 47 7.63 7.11 -19.74
C VAL A 47 8.48 7.23 -21.00
N SER A 48 9.80 7.18 -20.86
CA SER A 48 10.75 7.24 -21.98
C SER A 48 11.68 6.02 -22.06
N LEU A 49 12.02 5.41 -20.92
CA LEU A 49 12.93 4.27 -20.86
C LEU A 49 12.23 2.97 -21.30
N SER A 50 12.98 2.08 -21.96
CA SER A 50 12.49 0.81 -22.50
C SER A 50 13.32 -0.40 -22.06
N GLY A 51 12.83 -1.60 -22.33
CA GLY A 51 13.54 -2.85 -22.04
C GLY A 51 13.85 -3.01 -20.56
N PHE A 52 15.04 -3.50 -20.24
CA PHE A 52 15.46 -3.74 -18.84
C PHE A 52 15.47 -2.46 -18.01
N ASP A 53 15.99 -1.36 -18.54
CA ASP A 53 16.07 -0.08 -17.84
C ASP A 53 14.67 0.49 -17.59
N GLY A 54 13.78 0.38 -18.58
CA GLY A 54 12.38 0.73 -18.44
C GLY A 54 11.68 -0.08 -17.36
N ALA A 55 11.82 -1.40 -17.39
CA ALA A 55 11.19 -2.28 -16.41
C ALA A 55 11.67 -2.03 -14.98
N THR A 56 12.98 -1.87 -14.78
CA THR A 56 13.56 -1.56 -13.47
C THR A 56 13.14 -0.17 -12.97
N SER A 57 13.10 0.81 -13.87
CA SER A 57 12.61 2.15 -13.58
C SER A 57 11.16 2.11 -13.04
N ARG A 58 10.26 1.36 -13.69
CA ARG A 58 8.84 1.26 -13.30
C ARG A 58 8.66 0.62 -11.92
N ILE A 59 9.43 -0.42 -11.59
CA ILE A 59 9.41 -0.99 -10.23
C ILE A 59 9.70 0.08 -9.19
N VAL A 60 10.72 0.89 -9.42
CA VAL A 60 11.12 1.93 -8.46
C VAL A 60 10.06 3.02 -8.37
N VAL A 61 9.60 3.54 -9.51
CA VAL A 61 8.71 4.71 -9.54
C VAL A 61 7.28 4.35 -9.12
N PHE A 62 6.71 3.29 -9.68
CA PHE A 62 5.32 2.92 -9.42
C PHE A 62 5.12 2.41 -7.99
N LEU A 63 6.11 1.70 -7.45
CA LEU A 63 6.03 1.20 -6.09
C LEU A 63 6.64 2.12 -5.02
N CYS A 64 7.25 3.24 -5.41
CA CYS A 64 7.92 4.15 -4.49
C CYS A 64 7.00 4.59 -3.35
N PHE A 65 5.81 5.08 -3.69
CA PHE A 65 4.85 5.63 -2.73
C PHE A 65 4.21 4.54 -1.85
N PRO A 66 3.52 3.53 -2.39
CA PRO A 66 2.83 2.54 -1.58
C PRO A 66 3.80 1.69 -0.74
N THR A 67 5.00 1.34 -1.27
CA THR A 67 6.00 0.58 -0.50
C THR A 67 6.61 1.39 0.63
N ALA A 68 6.89 2.68 0.45
CA ALA A 68 7.44 3.51 1.51
C ALA A 68 6.43 3.66 2.66
N LEU A 69 5.16 3.89 2.36
CA LEU A 69 4.10 3.94 3.38
C LEU A 69 3.90 2.60 4.09
N ALA A 70 3.91 1.50 3.35
CA ALA A 70 3.87 0.15 3.93
C ALA A 70 5.06 -0.11 4.85
N ALA A 71 6.27 0.29 4.43
CA ALA A 71 7.50 0.12 5.20
C ALA A 71 7.46 0.90 6.53
N ILE A 72 6.91 2.12 6.55
CA ILE A 72 6.70 2.88 7.80
C ILE A 72 5.81 2.10 8.78
N ALA A 73 4.70 1.53 8.32
CA ALA A 73 3.82 0.71 9.15
C ALA A 73 4.54 -0.54 9.68
N ILE A 74 5.25 -1.24 8.79
CA ILE A 74 6.03 -2.44 9.14
C ILE A 74 7.09 -2.10 10.19
N LEU A 75 7.85 -1.02 9.99
CA LEU A 75 8.87 -0.57 10.94
C LEU A 75 8.27 -0.36 12.35
N GLY A 76 7.12 0.31 12.44
CA GLY A 76 6.42 0.48 13.71
C GLY A 76 5.99 -0.83 14.37
N LEU A 77 5.61 -1.86 13.58
CA LEU A 77 5.25 -3.18 14.10
C LEU A 77 6.44 -3.99 14.61
N ILE A 78 7.64 -3.76 14.06
CA ILE A 78 8.83 -4.57 14.37
C ILE A 78 9.80 -3.89 15.33
N VAL A 79 9.78 -2.57 15.49
CA VAL A 79 10.79 -1.82 16.23
C VAL A 79 11.00 -2.31 17.65
N GLU A 80 9.92 -2.71 18.35
CA GLU A 80 9.99 -3.25 19.71
C GLU A 80 10.59 -4.66 19.79
N ARG A 81 10.78 -5.33 18.66
CA ARG A 81 11.38 -6.68 18.58
C ARG A 81 12.87 -6.65 18.30
N LEU A 82 13.35 -5.54 17.79
CA LEU A 82 14.76 -5.32 17.51
C LEU A 82 15.52 -5.03 18.81
N ARG A 83 16.76 -5.43 18.88
CA ARG A 83 17.62 -5.24 20.07
C ARG A 83 18.97 -4.68 19.68
N GLY A 84 19.52 -3.86 20.57
CA GLY A 84 20.84 -3.28 20.40
C GLY A 84 20.82 -1.75 20.29
N ARG A 85 21.95 -1.12 20.57
CA ARG A 85 22.11 0.35 20.54
C ARG A 85 21.93 0.97 19.14
N TRP A 86 22.05 0.17 18.12
CA TRP A 86 21.88 0.58 16.70
C TRP A 86 20.42 0.72 16.29
N VAL A 87 19.47 0.13 17.03
CA VAL A 87 18.06 0.07 16.65
C VAL A 87 17.47 1.45 16.46
N LEU A 88 17.66 2.36 17.42
CA LEU A 88 17.11 3.70 17.34
C LEU A 88 17.62 4.48 16.12
N PRO A 89 18.95 4.66 15.93
CA PRO A 89 19.44 5.44 14.80
C PRO A 89 19.08 4.82 13.44
N VAL A 90 19.13 3.50 13.30
CA VAL A 90 18.79 2.84 12.03
C VAL A 90 17.27 2.92 11.75
N SER A 91 16.43 2.77 12.78
CA SER A 91 14.98 2.91 12.61
C SER A 91 14.58 4.34 12.27
N LEU A 92 15.22 5.34 12.87
CA LEU A 92 15.00 6.76 12.53
C LEU A 92 15.47 7.06 11.10
N ALA A 93 16.63 6.56 10.70
CA ALA A 93 17.12 6.70 9.33
C ALA A 93 16.15 6.05 8.32
N ALA A 94 15.69 4.83 8.59
CA ALA A 94 14.72 4.15 7.75
C ALA A 94 13.39 4.92 7.67
N LEU A 95 12.91 5.45 8.81
CA LEU A 95 11.69 6.26 8.85
C LEU A 95 11.81 7.52 8.01
N VAL A 96 12.91 8.29 8.18
CA VAL A 96 13.15 9.54 7.43
C VAL A 96 13.29 9.26 5.93
N LEU A 97 14.02 8.20 5.57
CA LEU A 97 14.19 7.79 4.18
C LEU A 97 12.85 7.34 3.55
N CYS A 98 12.04 6.56 4.23
CA CYS A 98 10.71 6.21 3.72
C CYS A 98 9.79 7.45 3.64
N ALA A 99 9.80 8.31 4.66
CA ALA A 99 8.98 9.51 4.70
C ALA A 99 9.36 10.53 3.62
N SER A 100 10.58 10.45 3.05
CA SER A 100 11.01 11.31 1.96
C SER A 100 10.11 11.20 0.72
N VAL A 101 9.36 10.11 0.57
CA VAL A 101 8.39 9.94 -0.52
C VAL A 101 7.32 11.06 -0.55
N ALA A 102 7.06 11.69 0.58
CA ALA A 102 6.14 12.83 0.67
C ALA A 102 6.78 14.16 0.23
N TRP A 103 8.08 14.17 -0.07
CA TRP A 103 8.76 15.39 -0.51
C TRP A 103 8.39 15.71 -1.96
N PRO A 104 8.09 16.98 -2.29
CA PRO A 104 7.78 17.39 -3.65
C PRO A 104 8.86 16.97 -4.65
N GLY A 105 8.49 16.37 -5.77
CA GLY A 105 9.40 15.92 -6.83
C GLY A 105 10.05 14.55 -6.63
N ILE A 106 9.75 13.84 -5.54
CA ILE A 106 10.10 12.41 -5.42
C ILE A 106 9.15 11.55 -6.26
N VAL A 107 7.85 11.82 -6.17
CA VAL A 107 6.83 11.26 -7.06
C VAL A 107 6.40 12.38 -8.00
N ASP A 108 6.51 12.14 -9.31
CA ASP A 108 6.20 13.11 -10.36
C ASP A 108 5.31 12.44 -11.41
N GLU A 109 4.05 12.86 -11.46
CA GLU A 109 3.05 12.28 -12.35
C GLU A 109 3.31 12.60 -13.83
N ALA A 110 4.05 13.68 -14.10
CA ALA A 110 4.39 14.12 -15.45
C ALA A 110 5.65 13.43 -16.01
N ASP A 111 6.43 12.73 -15.16
CA ASP A 111 7.64 12.02 -15.55
C ASP A 111 7.81 10.77 -14.69
N LEU A 112 7.38 9.65 -15.23
CA LEU A 112 7.38 8.34 -14.58
C LEU A 112 8.68 7.55 -14.81
N ASP A 113 9.74 8.19 -15.26
CA ASP A 113 11.08 7.61 -15.27
C ASP A 113 11.78 7.81 -13.93
N VAL A 114 12.63 6.84 -13.59
CA VAL A 114 13.35 6.86 -12.31
C VAL A 114 14.32 8.07 -12.25
N LYS A 115 14.28 8.77 -11.11
CA LYS A 115 15.18 9.87 -10.77
C LYS A 115 16.08 9.46 -9.62
N TRP A 116 17.26 10.10 -9.51
CA TRP A 116 18.16 9.85 -8.39
C TRP A 116 17.48 10.08 -7.02
N SER A 117 16.52 10.99 -6.96
CA SER A 117 15.74 11.28 -5.75
C SER A 117 14.92 10.08 -5.26
N ASN A 118 14.52 9.16 -6.13
CA ASN A 118 13.83 7.93 -5.76
C ASN A 118 14.73 6.96 -4.96
N ALA A 119 16.04 7.16 -4.98
CA ALA A 119 16.96 6.36 -4.18
C ALA A 119 16.76 6.52 -2.66
N PHE A 120 16.27 7.67 -2.20
CA PHE A 120 16.04 7.89 -0.77
C PHE A 120 14.93 6.97 -0.23
N PRO A 121 13.68 7.02 -0.71
CA PRO A 121 12.65 6.11 -0.23
C PRO A 121 12.98 4.65 -0.54
N ALA A 122 13.62 4.33 -1.65
CA ALA A 122 14.06 2.96 -1.96
C ALA A 122 15.06 2.44 -0.92
N ALA A 123 16.04 3.24 -0.51
CA ALA A 123 16.97 2.88 0.57
C ALA A 123 16.25 2.67 1.90
N GLY A 124 15.26 3.51 2.23
CA GLY A 124 14.40 3.34 3.39
C GLY A 124 13.66 2.01 3.39
N VAL A 125 13.02 1.68 2.27
CA VAL A 125 12.31 0.42 2.07
C VAL A 125 13.24 -0.78 2.24
N LEU A 126 14.43 -0.75 1.62
CA LEU A 126 15.43 -1.82 1.76
C LEU A 126 15.90 -1.98 3.20
N LEU A 127 16.12 -0.89 3.93
CA LEU A 127 16.46 -0.95 5.35
C LEU A 127 15.35 -1.64 6.16
N VAL A 128 14.10 -1.26 5.96
CA VAL A 128 12.96 -1.88 6.66
C VAL A 128 12.81 -3.35 6.28
N LEU A 129 13.05 -3.71 5.03
CA LEU A 129 13.05 -5.12 4.61
C LEU A 129 14.12 -5.92 5.38
N VAL A 130 15.35 -5.43 5.45
CA VAL A 130 16.44 -6.05 6.23
C VAL A 130 16.09 -6.14 7.72
N LEU A 131 15.50 -5.07 8.29
CA LEU A 131 15.05 -5.06 9.68
C LEU A 131 13.92 -6.07 9.91
N SER A 132 13.03 -6.30 8.94
CA SER A 132 11.97 -7.30 9.02
C SER A 132 12.54 -8.71 9.17
N PHE A 133 13.58 -9.06 8.43
CA PHE A 133 14.27 -10.35 8.59
C PHE A 133 14.98 -10.47 9.95
N ARG A 134 15.57 -9.39 10.47
CA ARG A 134 16.20 -9.38 11.80
C ARG A 134 15.20 -9.47 12.95
N ALA A 135 14.00 -8.92 12.77
CA ALA A 135 12.91 -9.00 13.73
C ALA A 135 12.20 -10.36 13.74
N ARG A 136 12.51 -11.23 12.76
CA ARG A 136 11.93 -12.57 12.64
C ARG A 136 12.41 -13.42 13.82
N ALA A 137 11.46 -13.86 14.66
CA ALA A 137 11.73 -14.80 15.71
C ALA A 137 11.06 -16.15 15.39
N PRO A 138 11.70 -17.28 15.63
CA PRO A 138 11.04 -18.57 15.58
C PRO A 138 9.95 -18.63 16.64
N GLY A 139 8.74 -19.01 16.25
CA GLY A 139 7.61 -19.11 17.15
C GLY A 139 6.45 -19.84 16.51
N PRO A 140 5.44 -20.26 17.28
CA PRO A 140 4.28 -20.93 16.71
C PRO A 140 3.57 -20.01 15.71
N VAL A 141 3.06 -20.61 14.64
CA VAL A 141 2.24 -19.92 13.66
C VAL A 141 1.03 -19.30 14.38
N PRO A 142 0.73 -18.02 14.19
CA PRO A 142 -0.43 -17.38 14.80
C PRO A 142 -1.73 -18.13 14.47
N ALA A 143 -2.72 -18.00 15.36
CA ALA A 143 -4.04 -18.59 15.13
C ALA A 143 -4.56 -18.23 13.71
N PRO A 144 -5.08 -19.18 12.95
CA PRO A 144 -5.46 -18.99 11.56
C PRO A 144 -6.61 -17.97 11.38
N SER A 145 -7.44 -17.77 12.40
CA SER A 145 -8.57 -16.85 12.36
C SER A 145 -8.54 -15.86 13.52
N ARG A 146 -8.80 -14.59 13.22
CA ARG A 146 -8.90 -13.49 14.19
C ARG A 146 -10.23 -12.76 14.03
N ALA A 147 -10.69 -12.13 15.12
CA ALA A 147 -11.87 -11.28 15.05
C ALA A 147 -11.72 -10.22 13.95
N GLY A 148 -12.77 -10.05 13.14
CA GLY A 148 -12.78 -9.11 12.02
C GLY A 148 -12.17 -9.62 10.70
N ASP A 149 -11.65 -10.85 10.63
CA ASP A 149 -11.07 -11.38 9.40
C ASP A 149 -12.09 -11.49 8.25
N ARG A 150 -13.35 -11.80 8.56
CA ARG A 150 -14.41 -11.81 7.54
C ARG A 150 -14.64 -10.43 6.93
N ALA A 151 -14.64 -9.38 7.76
CA ALA A 151 -14.76 -7.99 7.28
C ALA A 151 -13.53 -7.60 6.44
N ARG A 152 -12.31 -7.96 6.87
CA ARG A 152 -11.08 -7.71 6.10
C ARG A 152 -11.13 -8.40 4.73
N LEU A 153 -11.56 -9.66 4.68
CA LEU A 153 -11.72 -10.40 3.43
C LEU A 153 -12.77 -9.78 2.52
N ALA A 154 -13.91 -9.35 3.08
CA ALA A 154 -14.96 -8.69 2.30
C ALA A 154 -14.48 -7.37 1.71
N VAL A 155 -13.86 -6.49 2.52
CA VAL A 155 -13.31 -5.20 2.05
C VAL A 155 -12.18 -5.43 1.06
N GLY A 156 -11.24 -6.35 1.34
CA GLY A 156 -10.15 -6.69 0.42
C GLY A 156 -10.64 -7.27 -0.90
N GLY A 157 -11.63 -8.17 -0.88
CA GLY A 157 -12.24 -8.72 -2.08
C GLY A 157 -12.94 -7.66 -2.93
N LEU A 158 -13.70 -6.76 -2.30
CA LEU A 158 -14.31 -5.63 -3.01
C LEU A 158 -13.27 -4.68 -3.59
N ALA A 159 -12.17 -4.42 -2.86
CA ALA A 159 -11.07 -3.61 -3.36
C ALA A 159 -10.39 -4.24 -4.59
N VAL A 160 -10.13 -5.54 -4.56
CA VAL A 160 -9.57 -6.28 -5.72
C VAL A 160 -10.51 -6.22 -6.92
N LEU A 161 -11.82 -6.38 -6.71
CA LEU A 161 -12.81 -6.28 -7.79
C LEU A 161 -12.86 -4.86 -8.37
N ALA A 162 -12.83 -3.83 -7.53
CA ALA A 162 -12.82 -2.44 -7.98
C ALA A 162 -11.52 -2.08 -8.72
N ALA A 163 -10.39 -2.65 -8.32
CA ALA A 163 -9.10 -2.43 -8.95
C ALA A 163 -8.84 -3.35 -10.16
N ALA A 164 -9.77 -4.22 -10.54
CA ALA A 164 -9.58 -5.18 -11.63
C ALA A 164 -9.07 -4.57 -12.95
N PRO A 165 -9.53 -3.38 -13.41
CA PRO A 165 -8.99 -2.73 -14.59
C PRO A 165 -7.48 -2.39 -14.45
N TYR A 166 -7.05 -1.93 -13.29
CA TYR A 166 -5.66 -1.54 -13.01
C TYR A 166 -4.77 -2.76 -12.86
N ILE A 167 -5.24 -3.81 -12.21
CA ILE A 167 -4.54 -5.11 -12.18
C ILE A 167 -4.33 -5.64 -13.61
N ALA A 168 -5.34 -5.51 -14.48
CA ALA A 168 -5.21 -5.91 -15.86
C ALA A 168 -4.14 -5.08 -16.61
N ALA A 169 -4.10 -3.76 -16.37
CA ALA A 169 -3.07 -2.88 -16.94
C ALA A 169 -1.67 -3.25 -16.45
N GLU A 170 -1.48 -3.51 -15.16
CA GLU A 170 -0.20 -3.99 -14.58
C GLU A 170 0.26 -5.33 -15.19
N LEU A 171 -0.68 -6.17 -15.60
CA LEU A 171 -0.40 -7.43 -16.29
C LEU A 171 -0.24 -7.26 -17.81
N GLY A 172 -0.36 -6.04 -18.33
CA GLY A 172 -0.18 -5.72 -19.74
C GLY A 172 -1.40 -5.97 -20.63
N PHE A 173 -2.60 -5.96 -20.06
CA PHE A 173 -3.85 -6.13 -20.80
C PHE A 173 -4.57 -4.79 -21.00
N PHE A 174 -4.86 -4.44 -22.26
CA PHE A 174 -5.62 -3.23 -22.61
C PHE A 174 -7.14 -3.39 -22.48
N LEU A 175 -7.65 -4.59 -22.37
CA LEU A 175 -9.07 -4.92 -22.28
C LEU A 175 -9.89 -4.56 -23.53
N ASP A 176 -9.28 -4.36 -24.68
CA ASP A 176 -9.93 -3.88 -25.91
C ASP A 176 -11.05 -4.78 -26.42
N GLY A 177 -10.95 -6.07 -26.22
CA GLY A 177 -11.93 -7.06 -26.69
C GLY A 177 -13.02 -7.38 -25.65
N VAL A 178 -13.03 -6.73 -24.50
CA VAL A 178 -13.99 -7.04 -23.43
C VAL A 178 -15.23 -6.16 -23.56
N PRO A 179 -16.44 -6.74 -23.78
CA PRO A 179 -17.67 -5.97 -23.82
C PRO A 179 -17.84 -5.11 -22.56
N ALA A 180 -18.25 -3.87 -22.74
CA ALA A 180 -18.41 -2.85 -21.70
C ALA A 180 -17.14 -2.36 -21.00
N LEU A 181 -15.99 -2.99 -21.22
CA LEU A 181 -14.71 -2.56 -20.66
C LEU A 181 -13.72 -2.06 -21.71
N GLY A 182 -13.81 -2.53 -22.96
CA GLY A 182 -12.96 -2.10 -24.07
C GLY A 182 -13.36 -0.75 -24.68
N SER A 183 -12.42 -0.06 -25.27
CA SER A 183 -12.53 1.04 -26.23
C SER A 183 -13.61 2.10 -26.00
N ILE A 184 -13.72 2.69 -24.79
CA ILE A 184 -14.76 3.70 -24.55
C ILE A 184 -14.20 4.96 -23.89
N PHE A 185 -13.06 5.47 -24.33
CA PHE A 185 -12.70 6.83 -23.98
C PHE A 185 -13.29 7.81 -24.99
N ILE A 186 -14.03 8.81 -24.52
CA ILE A 186 -14.66 9.88 -25.30
C ILE A 186 -13.65 10.61 -26.19
N THR A 187 -12.37 10.59 -25.81
CA THR A 187 -11.29 11.27 -26.53
C THR A 187 -10.72 10.50 -27.72
N GLY A 188 -11.34 9.36 -28.11
CA GLY A 188 -10.85 8.52 -29.21
C GLY A 188 -9.55 7.76 -28.90
N LYS A 189 -8.98 7.89 -27.72
CA LYS A 189 -7.88 7.06 -27.22
C LYS A 189 -8.49 5.80 -26.62
N ALA A 190 -8.30 4.73 -27.30
CA ALA A 190 -9.20 3.59 -27.37
C ALA A 190 -9.32 2.69 -26.13
N ASN A 191 -8.54 2.83 -25.09
CA ASN A 191 -8.44 1.78 -24.08
C ASN A 191 -9.17 2.10 -22.78
N ALA A 192 -9.82 1.13 -22.18
CA ALA A 192 -10.50 1.27 -20.89
C ALA A 192 -9.53 1.62 -19.75
N VAL A 193 -8.27 1.22 -19.90
CA VAL A 193 -7.13 1.63 -19.08
C VAL A 193 -5.93 1.87 -19.99
N HIS A 194 -5.03 2.74 -19.59
CA HIS A 194 -3.76 2.96 -20.28
C HIS A 194 -2.62 2.26 -19.52
N HIS A 195 -1.51 1.99 -20.20
CA HIS A 195 -0.30 1.57 -19.50
C HIS A 195 0.38 2.79 -18.88
N GLY A 196 0.71 2.70 -17.64
CA GLY A 196 1.27 3.78 -16.83
C GLY A 196 0.95 3.56 -15.37
N HIS A 197 1.23 4.55 -14.55
CA HIS A 197 0.93 4.48 -13.13
C HIS A 197 -0.54 4.79 -12.87
N HIS A 198 -1.19 3.92 -12.12
CA HIS A 198 -2.58 4.09 -11.70
C HIS A 198 -2.68 4.31 -10.19
N HIS A 199 -3.26 5.42 -9.78
CA HIS A 199 -3.53 5.68 -8.35
C HIS A 199 -4.50 4.67 -7.74
N GLY A 200 -5.36 4.07 -8.57
CA GLY A 200 -6.22 2.96 -8.18
C GLY A 200 -5.44 1.72 -7.77
N MET A 201 -4.29 1.44 -8.41
CA MET A 201 -3.41 0.34 -8.02
C MET A 201 -2.69 0.64 -6.70
N ASP A 202 -2.14 1.85 -6.53
CA ASP A 202 -1.61 2.31 -5.23
C ASP A 202 -2.67 2.19 -4.13
N GLY A 203 -3.89 2.61 -4.42
CA GLY A 203 -5.03 2.52 -3.51
C GLY A 203 -5.32 1.09 -3.09
N LEU A 204 -5.24 0.13 -4.02
CA LEU A 204 -5.38 -1.30 -3.73
C LEU A 204 -4.26 -1.78 -2.81
N LEU A 205 -3.00 -1.50 -3.15
CA LEU A 205 -1.84 -1.94 -2.37
C LEU A 205 -1.88 -1.40 -0.93
N LEU A 206 -2.22 -0.12 -0.76
CA LEU A 206 -2.38 0.52 0.55
C LEU A 206 -3.54 -0.09 1.33
N THR A 207 -4.68 -0.32 0.69
CA THR A 207 -5.86 -0.95 1.29
C THR A 207 -5.52 -2.36 1.81
N LEU A 208 -4.96 -3.22 0.96
CA LEU A 208 -4.59 -4.58 1.34
C LEU A 208 -3.52 -4.59 2.43
N THR A 209 -2.51 -3.70 2.34
CA THR A 209 -1.49 -3.52 3.37
C THR A 209 -2.10 -3.17 4.72
N ALA A 210 -2.99 -2.17 4.77
CA ALA A 210 -3.64 -1.77 6.00
C ALA A 210 -4.49 -2.90 6.62
N LEU A 211 -5.25 -3.62 5.80
CA LEU A 211 -6.06 -4.76 6.25
C LEU A 211 -5.19 -5.88 6.80
N ILE A 212 -4.11 -6.26 6.10
CA ILE A 212 -3.20 -7.33 6.50
C ILE A 212 -2.47 -6.93 7.80
N LEU A 213 -1.83 -5.75 7.85
CA LEU A 213 -1.05 -5.32 9.00
C LEU A 213 -1.90 -5.03 10.22
N SER A 214 -3.18 -4.67 10.08
CA SER A 214 -4.10 -4.47 11.20
C SER A 214 -4.24 -5.72 12.07
N ARG A 215 -4.02 -6.92 11.52
CA ARG A 215 -4.00 -8.18 12.28
C ARG A 215 -2.84 -8.25 13.26
N ALA A 216 -1.74 -7.57 12.95
CA ALA A 216 -0.51 -7.59 13.75
C ALA A 216 -0.50 -6.56 14.89
N LEU A 217 -1.44 -5.59 14.93
CA LEU A 217 -1.46 -4.52 15.93
C LEU A 217 -1.45 -5.03 17.38
N GLY A 218 -2.12 -6.14 17.65
CA GLY A 218 -2.13 -6.75 19.00
C GLY A 218 -0.76 -7.24 19.48
N ALA A 219 0.22 -7.36 18.59
CA ALA A 219 1.58 -7.75 18.92
C ALA A 219 2.47 -6.59 19.41
N VAL A 220 2.04 -5.35 19.22
CA VAL A 220 2.72 -4.13 19.70
C VAL A 220 2.47 -3.98 21.19
N ARG A 221 3.54 -3.85 21.96
CA ARG A 221 3.48 -3.80 23.44
C ARG A 221 3.11 -2.42 23.96
N SER A 222 3.76 -1.39 23.45
CA SER A 222 3.50 -0.01 23.82
C SER A 222 2.11 0.43 23.39
N SER A 223 1.30 0.91 24.32
CA SER A 223 -0.07 1.35 24.05
C SER A 223 -0.12 2.57 23.12
N TRP A 224 0.79 3.53 23.31
CA TRP A 224 0.87 4.72 22.47
C TRP A 224 1.30 4.38 21.04
N LEU A 225 2.31 3.51 20.86
CA LEU A 225 2.76 3.08 19.54
C LEU A 225 1.66 2.30 18.83
N ARG A 226 0.95 1.42 19.54
CA ARG A 226 -0.21 0.70 18.99
C ARG A 226 -1.33 1.64 18.57
N ALA A 227 -1.62 2.67 19.37
CA ALA A 227 -2.62 3.69 19.03
C ALA A 227 -2.20 4.49 17.78
N LEU A 228 -0.95 4.93 17.72
CA LEU A 228 -0.40 5.65 16.58
C LEU A 228 -0.44 4.79 15.31
N LEU A 229 0.00 3.54 15.39
CA LEU A 229 -0.06 2.62 14.25
C LEU A 229 -1.49 2.30 13.83
N GLY A 230 -2.41 2.15 14.79
CA GLY A 230 -3.82 1.96 14.48
C GLY A 230 -4.40 3.15 13.72
N ALA A 231 -4.09 4.39 14.15
CA ALA A 231 -4.49 5.60 13.44
C ALA A 231 -3.86 5.69 12.04
N TYR A 232 -2.58 5.38 11.93
CA TYR A 232 -1.87 5.35 10.64
C TYR A 232 -2.47 4.33 9.67
N LEU A 233 -2.76 3.10 10.12
CA LEU A 233 -3.39 2.07 9.29
C LEU A 233 -4.84 2.42 8.93
N ALA A 234 -5.58 3.08 9.82
CA ALA A 234 -6.92 3.57 9.50
C ALA A 234 -6.87 4.66 8.42
N LEU A 235 -5.91 5.59 8.53
CA LEU A 235 -5.68 6.62 7.51
C LEU A 235 -5.26 5.98 6.18
N MET A 236 -4.30 5.06 6.20
CA MET A 236 -3.85 4.32 5.00
C MET A 236 -5.00 3.57 4.32
N LEU A 237 -5.88 2.93 5.10
CA LEU A 237 -7.05 2.22 4.57
C LEU A 237 -8.01 3.19 3.85
N VAL A 238 -8.38 4.28 4.51
CA VAL A 238 -9.35 5.23 3.95
C VAL A 238 -8.74 5.98 2.77
N TYR A 239 -7.48 6.39 2.86
CA TYR A 239 -6.75 7.01 1.77
C TYR A 239 -6.66 6.08 0.55
N GLY A 240 -6.30 4.81 0.76
CA GLY A 240 -6.22 3.83 -0.31
C GLY A 240 -7.57 3.58 -0.98
N LEU A 241 -8.63 3.40 -0.20
CA LEU A 241 -10.00 3.23 -0.73
C LEU A 241 -10.46 4.48 -1.50
N THR A 242 -10.18 5.68 -1.00
CA THR A 242 -10.60 6.92 -1.65
C THR A 242 -9.88 7.13 -2.98
N ASN A 243 -8.57 6.89 -3.05
CA ASN A 243 -7.82 6.99 -4.30
C ASN A 243 -8.29 5.94 -5.32
N MET A 244 -8.50 4.70 -4.88
CA MET A 244 -9.03 3.66 -5.75
C MET A 244 -10.42 4.02 -6.31
N VAL A 245 -11.32 4.55 -5.48
CA VAL A 245 -12.65 4.99 -5.93
C VAL A 245 -12.55 6.20 -6.85
N ASN A 246 -11.66 7.16 -6.55
CA ASN A 246 -11.45 8.35 -7.38
C ASN A 246 -10.97 7.95 -8.79
N ASP A 247 -9.97 7.09 -8.87
CA ASP A 247 -9.41 6.62 -10.14
C ASP A 247 -10.43 5.77 -10.92
N LEU A 248 -11.09 4.81 -10.24
CA LEU A 248 -12.16 4.01 -10.85
C LEU A 248 -13.28 4.90 -11.41
N TRP A 249 -13.69 5.92 -10.64
CA TRP A 249 -14.74 6.84 -11.08
C TRP A 249 -14.28 7.65 -12.29
N GLY A 250 -13.11 8.28 -12.20
CA GLY A 250 -12.54 9.09 -13.27
C GLY A 250 -12.31 8.28 -14.55
N GLU A 251 -11.66 7.14 -14.43
CA GLU A 251 -11.29 6.29 -15.56
C GLU A 251 -12.48 5.53 -16.16
N GLN A 252 -13.33 4.93 -15.33
CA GLN A 252 -14.32 3.98 -15.80
C GLN A 252 -15.73 4.56 -15.91
N ILE A 253 -15.99 5.74 -15.37
CA ILE A 253 -17.33 6.37 -15.40
C ILE A 253 -17.28 7.69 -16.18
N VAL A 254 -16.43 8.64 -15.73
CA VAL A 254 -16.37 9.98 -16.32
C VAL A 254 -15.79 9.95 -17.74
N LYS A 255 -14.63 9.31 -17.93
CA LYS A 255 -14.00 9.18 -19.26
C LYS A 255 -14.85 8.41 -20.27
N ARG A 256 -15.84 7.65 -19.82
CA ARG A 256 -16.85 7.00 -20.69
C ARG A 256 -18.04 7.88 -21.03
N GLY A 257 -18.12 9.08 -20.45
CA GLY A 257 -19.23 10.01 -20.70
C GLY A 257 -20.55 9.65 -20.02
N TRP A 258 -20.52 8.73 -19.04
CA TRP A 258 -21.72 8.38 -18.30
C TRP A 258 -22.18 9.48 -17.37
N THR A 259 -21.24 10.32 -16.92
CA THR A 259 -21.49 11.53 -16.14
C THR A 259 -20.35 12.54 -16.36
N GLY A 260 -20.63 13.83 -16.17
CA GLY A 260 -19.63 14.88 -16.10
C GLY A 260 -19.23 15.24 -14.65
N TRP A 261 -19.77 14.53 -13.65
CA TRP A 261 -19.45 14.78 -12.26
C TRP A 261 -18.16 14.03 -11.87
N GLU A 262 -17.18 14.77 -11.36
CA GLU A 262 -15.90 14.23 -10.91
C GLU A 262 -15.87 14.12 -9.39
N VAL A 263 -15.36 12.99 -8.89
CA VAL A 263 -15.08 12.81 -7.46
C VAL A 263 -13.82 13.62 -7.12
N PRO A 264 -13.85 14.46 -6.08
CA PRO A 264 -12.66 15.23 -5.69
C PRO A 264 -11.47 14.34 -5.37
N SER A 265 -10.32 14.68 -5.95
CA SER A 265 -9.07 13.96 -5.68
C SER A 265 -8.55 14.25 -4.27
N VAL A 266 -8.02 13.20 -3.63
CA VAL A 266 -7.29 13.29 -2.36
C VAL A 266 -5.83 12.89 -2.50
N LEU A 267 -5.34 12.79 -3.72
CA LEU A 267 -4.00 12.32 -4.03
C LEU A 267 -2.92 13.11 -3.29
N HIS A 268 -3.02 14.44 -3.36
CA HIS A 268 -2.14 15.32 -2.61
C HIS A 268 -2.83 15.93 -1.39
N PRO A 269 -2.14 16.05 -0.25
CA PRO A 269 -2.68 16.72 0.93
C PRO A 269 -3.00 18.20 0.62
N THR A 270 -4.27 18.55 0.77
CA THR A 270 -4.75 19.91 0.55
C THR A 270 -5.74 20.32 1.63
N ALA A 271 -5.88 21.62 1.89
CA ALA A 271 -6.92 22.15 2.78
C ALA A 271 -8.29 22.14 2.06
N SER A 272 -8.84 20.94 1.81
CA SER A 272 -10.10 20.76 1.10
C SER A 272 -11.12 19.98 1.92
N LEU A 273 -12.40 20.11 1.56
CA LEU A 273 -13.48 19.33 2.18
C LEU A 273 -13.30 17.83 1.97
N ALA A 274 -12.76 17.42 0.82
CA ALA A 274 -12.47 16.00 0.53
C ALA A 274 -11.45 15.43 1.52
N TRP A 275 -10.36 16.16 1.78
CA TRP A 275 -9.37 15.77 2.78
C TRP A 275 -9.93 15.78 4.19
N ALA A 276 -10.72 16.80 4.54
CA ALA A 276 -11.40 16.84 5.85
C ALA A 276 -12.34 15.63 6.04
N ALA A 277 -13.16 15.31 5.04
CA ALA A 277 -14.05 14.15 5.07
C ALA A 277 -13.27 12.83 5.19
N MET A 278 -12.17 12.68 4.44
CA MET A 278 -11.30 11.52 4.54
C MET A 278 -10.69 11.37 5.93
N LEU A 279 -10.20 12.44 6.54
CA LEU A 279 -9.65 12.40 7.89
C LEU A 279 -10.72 12.05 8.94
N VAL A 280 -11.93 12.58 8.81
CA VAL A 280 -13.07 12.22 9.67
C VAL A 280 -13.42 10.74 9.50
N ALA A 281 -13.47 10.25 8.28
CA ALA A 281 -13.70 8.83 8.00
C ALA A 281 -12.58 7.96 8.62
N ALA A 282 -11.32 8.34 8.47
CA ALA A 282 -10.19 7.64 9.08
C ALA A 282 -10.28 7.62 10.61
N ALA A 283 -10.65 8.74 11.24
CA ALA A 283 -10.88 8.81 12.69
C ALA A 283 -12.04 7.91 13.14
N ALA A 284 -13.14 7.86 12.39
CA ALA A 284 -14.26 6.97 12.65
C ALA A 284 -13.87 5.49 12.52
N PHE A 285 -13.12 5.12 11.47
CA PHE A 285 -12.58 3.76 11.31
C PHE A 285 -11.62 3.40 12.44
N TYR A 286 -10.74 4.33 12.83
CA TYR A 286 -9.87 4.12 13.98
C TYR A 286 -10.68 3.83 15.25
N ALA A 287 -11.65 4.66 15.56
CA ALA A 287 -12.49 4.49 16.74
C ALA A 287 -13.26 3.17 16.75
N ALA A 288 -13.80 2.76 15.59
CA ALA A 288 -14.63 1.57 15.47
C ALA A 288 -13.81 0.26 15.44
N PHE A 289 -12.67 0.23 14.78
CA PHE A 289 -12.00 -1.02 14.40
C PHE A 289 -10.55 -1.14 14.87
N PHE A 290 -9.84 -0.03 15.05
CA PHE A 290 -8.41 -0.02 15.35
C PHE A 290 -8.10 0.43 16.79
N SER A 291 -9.01 1.17 17.43
CA SER A 291 -8.81 1.51 18.84
C SER A 291 -8.77 0.21 19.65
N ALA A 292 -7.78 0.08 20.51
CA ALA A 292 -7.76 -1.03 21.45
C ALA A 292 -9.05 -0.96 22.28
N ARG A 293 -9.98 -1.86 22.06
CA ARG A 293 -11.09 -2.06 23.02
C ARG A 293 -10.40 -2.35 24.34
N ARG A 294 -10.40 -1.38 25.25
CA ARG A 294 -10.06 -1.59 26.65
C ARG A 294 -11.00 -2.70 27.08
N GLY A 295 -10.44 -3.84 27.47
CA GLY A 295 -11.16 -5.08 27.66
C GLY A 295 -12.44 -4.89 28.48
N ALA A 296 -13.50 -5.50 27.99
CA ALA A 296 -14.58 -5.91 28.86
C ALA A 296 -14.13 -7.10 29.70
#